data_5bdae0cf5e58c958f8c9400d6bcca6a8
#
_entry.id   5bdae0cf5e58c958f8c9400d6bcca6a8
#
_cell.length_a   1.000
_cell.length_b   1.000
_cell.length_c   1.000
_cell.angle_alpha   90.00
_cell.angle_beta   90.00
_cell.angle_gamma   90.00
#
_symmetry.space_group_name_H-M   'P 1'
#
loop_
_entity.id
_entity.type
_entity.pdbx_description
1 polymer ?
#
loop_
_entity_poly.entity_id
_entity_poly.type
_entity_poly.pdbx_seq_one_letter_code
_entity_poly.pdbx_strand_id
1 'polypeptide(L)'
;TFYNAEKGQTASGDQLEEGRFLSYVDVERDQKVCVIGSYLNEDMFGGDGLGQTLTVGGIPYKIIGTLAQKADSTEGSGDDLIYLPYGMVEQLNAASGGMGMKMYLVTSTTKETSSAAKGVVESLLFRIYQDENAYMAMTSAEMMDMMDSMLGVLMTILVVIAAISLVVGGIGIMNIMLVSVTERTREIGIRK
;
A
#
# COMPACT_ATOMS: atom_id res chain seq x y z
N THR A 1 -3.53 16.12 -2.31
CA THR A 1 -4.08 15.15 -3.29
C THR A 1 -5.07 15.89 -4.18
N PHE A 2 -4.95 15.77 -5.49
CA PHE A 2 -5.89 16.35 -6.44
C PHE A 2 -7.01 15.35 -6.72
N TYR A 3 -8.25 15.82 -6.65
CA TYR A 3 -9.41 15.06 -7.05
C TYR A 3 -9.62 15.23 -8.56
N ASN A 4 -9.65 14.14 -9.30
CA ASN A 4 -9.95 14.17 -10.73
C ASN A 4 -11.46 14.08 -10.92
N ALA A 5 -12.09 15.20 -11.24
CA ALA A 5 -13.54 15.27 -11.44
C ALA A 5 -14.04 14.43 -12.62
N GLU A 6 -13.21 14.22 -13.66
CA GLU A 6 -13.59 13.38 -14.81
C GLU A 6 -13.62 11.89 -14.46
N LYS A 7 -12.72 11.44 -13.55
CA LYS A 7 -12.65 10.06 -13.08
C LYS A 7 -13.46 9.83 -11.79
N GLY A 8 -13.91 10.90 -11.14
CA GLY A 8 -14.64 10.83 -9.89
C GLY A 8 -13.83 10.29 -8.69
N GLN A 9 -12.50 10.40 -8.75
CA GLN A 9 -11.63 9.81 -7.72
C GLN A 9 -10.35 10.60 -7.50
N THR A 10 -9.70 10.40 -6.34
CA THR A 10 -8.36 10.91 -6.05
C THR A 10 -7.27 10.11 -6.78
N ALA A 11 -6.03 10.58 -6.72
CA ALA A 11 -4.87 9.84 -7.20
C ALA A 11 -4.67 8.50 -6.46
N SER A 12 -5.14 8.40 -5.21
CA SER A 12 -5.14 7.19 -4.38
C SER A 12 -6.33 6.26 -4.66
N GLY A 13 -7.22 6.64 -5.58
CA GLY A 13 -8.41 5.88 -5.95
C GLY A 13 -9.61 6.04 -5.01
N ASP A 14 -9.55 7.03 -4.08
CA ASP A 14 -10.67 7.31 -3.19
C ASP A 14 -11.79 8.01 -3.95
N GLN A 15 -13.00 7.52 -3.81
CA GLN A 15 -14.20 8.08 -4.43
C GLN A 15 -14.99 8.88 -3.39
N LEU A 16 -15.63 9.94 -3.85
CA LEU A 16 -16.51 10.74 -3.02
C LEU A 16 -17.86 10.02 -2.90
N GLU A 17 -18.38 9.89 -1.69
CA GLU A 17 -19.73 9.36 -1.43
C GLU A 17 -20.74 10.51 -1.37
N GLU A 18 -20.46 11.51 -0.53
CA GLU A 18 -21.32 12.67 -0.37
C GLU A 18 -20.51 13.97 -0.29
N GLY A 19 -21.16 15.08 -0.62
CA GLY A 19 -20.58 16.40 -0.53
C GLY A 19 -19.63 16.75 -1.68
N ARG A 20 -18.50 17.37 -1.37
CA ARG A 20 -17.46 17.76 -2.33
C ARG A 20 -16.05 17.52 -1.79
N PHE A 21 -15.10 17.33 -2.68
CA PHE A 21 -13.68 17.29 -2.32
C PHE A 21 -13.10 18.70 -2.12
N LEU A 22 -11.89 18.77 -1.55
CA LEU A 22 -11.15 20.04 -1.39
C LEU A 22 -10.93 20.70 -2.74
N SER A 23 -11.31 21.97 -2.85
CA SER A 23 -11.06 22.79 -4.02
C SER A 23 -9.70 23.51 -3.92
N TYR A 24 -9.22 24.03 -5.04
CA TYR A 24 -8.01 24.85 -5.06
C TYR A 24 -8.12 26.06 -4.11
N VAL A 25 -9.31 26.68 -4.02
CA VAL A 25 -9.55 27.81 -3.14
C VAL A 25 -9.46 27.42 -1.66
N ASP A 26 -9.94 26.23 -1.29
CA ASP A 26 -9.84 25.76 0.09
C ASP A 26 -8.39 25.56 0.50
N VAL A 27 -7.56 25.05 -0.41
CA VAL A 27 -6.12 24.82 -0.18
C VAL A 27 -5.34 26.13 -0.16
N GLU A 28 -5.59 27.05 -1.12
CA GLU A 28 -4.87 28.32 -1.24
C GLU A 28 -5.14 29.27 -0.05
N ARG A 29 -6.34 29.18 0.53
CA ARG A 29 -6.75 30.01 1.67
C ARG A 29 -6.65 29.31 3.01
N ASP A 30 -6.09 28.13 3.08
CA ASP A 30 -6.01 27.31 4.29
C ASP A 30 -7.35 27.25 5.05
N GLN A 31 -8.43 26.99 4.33
CA GLN A 31 -9.75 26.95 4.95
C GLN A 31 -9.86 25.77 5.93
N LYS A 32 -10.53 26.00 7.05
CA LYS A 32 -10.77 24.98 8.09
C LYS A 32 -11.88 24.02 7.65
N VAL A 33 -11.62 23.29 6.57
CA VAL A 33 -12.52 22.26 6.02
C VAL A 33 -11.78 20.95 5.86
N CYS A 34 -12.51 19.85 5.92
CA CYS A 34 -11.95 18.50 5.75
C CYS A 34 -12.87 17.59 4.94
N VAL A 35 -12.28 16.55 4.37
CA VAL A 35 -12.99 15.40 3.81
C VAL A 35 -12.53 14.18 4.60
N ILE A 36 -13.48 13.36 5.07
CA ILE A 36 -13.20 12.20 5.94
C ILE A 36 -13.47 10.88 5.20
N GLY A 37 -12.74 9.85 5.60
CA GLY A 37 -12.95 8.49 5.13
C GLY A 37 -14.20 7.86 5.73
N SER A 38 -14.66 6.75 5.12
CA SER A 38 -15.87 6.05 5.55
C SER A 38 -15.77 5.53 6.97
N TYR A 39 -14.61 5.05 7.42
CA TYR A 39 -14.40 4.59 8.78
C TYR A 39 -14.70 5.69 9.82
N LEU A 40 -14.08 6.86 9.66
CA LEU A 40 -14.31 7.98 10.59
C LEU A 40 -15.75 8.52 10.52
N ASN A 41 -16.36 8.48 9.33
CA ASN A 41 -17.75 8.88 9.16
C ASN A 41 -18.69 7.99 9.97
N GLU A 42 -18.48 6.67 9.91
CA GLU A 42 -19.30 5.69 10.64
C GLU A 42 -19.01 5.72 12.14
N ASP A 43 -17.73 5.64 12.53
CA ASP A 43 -17.32 5.50 13.95
C ASP A 43 -17.63 6.75 14.78
N MET A 44 -17.38 7.95 14.26
CA MET A 44 -17.55 9.19 15.01
C MET A 44 -18.92 9.86 14.80
N PHE A 45 -19.56 9.64 13.66
CA PHE A 45 -20.76 10.36 13.25
C PHE A 45 -21.95 9.46 12.89
N GLY A 46 -21.78 8.12 12.96
CA GLY A 46 -22.84 7.17 12.62
C GLY A 46 -23.30 7.27 11.16
N GLY A 47 -22.39 7.64 10.26
CA GLY A 47 -22.67 7.80 8.84
C GLY A 47 -23.17 9.21 8.41
N ASP A 48 -23.46 10.10 9.34
CA ASP A 48 -24.04 11.44 9.06
C ASP A 48 -23.05 12.57 9.42
N GLY A 49 -21.80 12.44 8.98
CA GLY A 49 -20.74 13.41 9.26
C GLY A 49 -20.75 14.64 8.37
N LEU A 50 -21.43 14.64 7.23
CA LEU A 50 -21.42 15.76 6.30
C LEU A 50 -22.01 17.04 6.94
N GLY A 51 -21.22 18.12 6.88
CA GLY A 51 -21.60 19.41 7.47
C GLY A 51 -21.33 19.54 8.96
N GLN A 52 -20.97 18.46 9.65
CA GLN A 52 -20.56 18.46 11.05
C GLN A 52 -19.13 18.99 11.22
N THR A 53 -18.65 19.09 12.45
CA THR A 53 -17.32 19.62 12.77
C THR A 53 -16.49 18.53 13.43
N LEU A 54 -15.32 18.25 12.84
CA LEU A 54 -14.31 17.37 13.39
C LEU A 54 -13.17 18.19 14.00
N THR A 55 -12.76 17.89 15.21
CA THR A 55 -11.62 18.55 15.85
C THR A 55 -10.36 17.72 15.71
N VAL A 56 -9.35 18.25 15.00
CA VAL A 56 -8.07 17.61 14.80
C VAL A 56 -6.97 18.48 15.40
N GLY A 57 -6.18 17.94 16.34
CA GLY A 57 -5.13 18.70 17.02
C GLY A 57 -5.61 19.95 17.75
N GLY A 58 -6.86 19.95 18.24
CA GLY A 58 -7.48 21.10 18.91
C GLY A 58 -8.06 22.16 17.96
N ILE A 59 -7.96 21.98 16.65
CA ILE A 59 -8.50 22.88 15.65
C ILE A 59 -9.80 22.29 15.07
N PRO A 60 -10.93 23.03 15.05
CA PRO A 60 -12.16 22.56 14.45
C PRO A 60 -12.15 22.70 12.92
N TYR A 61 -12.51 21.64 12.22
CA TYR A 61 -12.67 21.58 10.76
C TYR A 61 -14.08 21.21 10.39
N LYS A 62 -14.68 21.92 9.45
CA LYS A 62 -16.00 21.56 8.92
C LYS A 62 -15.86 20.42 7.89
N ILE A 63 -16.63 19.36 8.06
CA ILE A 63 -16.69 18.26 7.11
C ILE A 63 -17.49 18.71 5.89
N ILE A 64 -16.85 18.72 4.71
CA ILE A 64 -17.44 19.14 3.43
C ILE A 64 -17.65 17.99 2.45
N GLY A 65 -17.16 16.81 2.79
CA GLY A 65 -17.36 15.59 2.01
C GLY A 65 -16.97 14.36 2.78
N THR A 66 -17.59 13.26 2.42
CA THR A 66 -17.29 11.91 2.91
C THR A 66 -16.87 11.02 1.76
N LEU A 67 -15.98 10.06 2.02
CA LEU A 67 -15.48 9.13 1.02
C LEU A 67 -16.24 7.81 1.10
N ALA A 68 -16.45 7.19 -0.06
CA ALA A 68 -17.00 5.87 -0.17
C ALA A 68 -16.05 4.81 0.42
N GLN A 69 -16.61 3.78 1.02
CA GLN A 69 -15.87 2.66 1.54
C GLN A 69 -15.10 1.95 0.42
N LYS A 70 -13.82 1.69 0.65
CA LYS A 70 -12.90 1.11 -0.33
C LYS A 70 -12.37 -0.25 0.11
N ALA A 71 -12.23 -0.45 1.42
CA ALA A 71 -11.72 -1.66 2.03
C ALA A 71 -12.58 -2.06 3.24
N ASP A 72 -12.06 -2.94 4.09
CA ASP A 72 -12.65 -3.19 5.41
C ASP A 72 -12.51 -1.93 6.27
N SER A 73 -13.62 -1.29 6.58
CA SER A 73 -13.70 -0.03 7.33
C SER A 73 -13.34 -0.28 8.80
N THR A 74 -12.05 -0.35 9.08
CA THR A 74 -11.48 -0.59 10.41
C THR A 74 -10.42 0.46 10.74
N GLU A 75 -10.11 0.63 12.02
CA GLU A 75 -9.03 1.50 12.49
C GLU A 75 -7.69 1.15 11.81
N GLY A 76 -7.00 2.15 11.26
CA GLY A 76 -5.76 1.99 10.52
C GLY A 76 -5.90 1.43 9.11
N SER A 77 -7.12 1.22 8.61
CA SER A 77 -7.37 0.82 7.22
C SER A 77 -7.17 1.99 6.23
N GLY A 78 -7.25 1.68 4.94
CA GLY A 78 -7.25 2.71 3.89
C GLY A 78 -8.45 3.66 3.92
N ASP A 79 -9.47 3.35 4.73
CA ASP A 79 -10.67 4.15 4.93
C ASP A 79 -10.59 5.02 6.20
N ASP A 80 -9.56 4.82 7.05
CA ASP A 80 -9.26 5.63 8.22
C ASP A 80 -8.32 6.78 7.83
N LEU A 81 -8.86 7.81 7.21
CA LEU A 81 -8.09 8.94 6.72
C LEU A 81 -8.88 10.25 6.73
N ILE A 82 -8.12 11.36 6.77
CA ILE A 82 -8.66 12.72 6.70
C ILE A 82 -7.87 13.49 5.65
N TYR A 83 -8.58 14.14 4.73
CA TYR A 83 -8.00 15.12 3.81
C TYR A 83 -8.17 16.53 4.35
N LEU A 84 -7.07 17.22 4.50
CA LEU A 84 -6.99 18.62 4.96
C LEU A 84 -6.24 19.47 3.93
N PRO A 85 -6.46 20.80 3.90
CA PRO A 85 -5.58 21.71 3.17
C PRO A 85 -4.14 21.58 3.65
N TYR A 86 -3.17 21.63 2.72
CA TYR A 86 -1.77 21.34 3.00
C TYR A 86 -1.18 22.24 4.11
N GLY A 87 -1.47 23.54 4.08
CA GLY A 87 -0.96 24.47 5.09
C GLY A 87 -1.45 24.13 6.50
N MET A 88 -2.68 23.58 6.64
CA MET A 88 -3.21 23.13 7.92
C MET A 88 -2.46 21.90 8.43
N VAL A 89 -2.11 20.95 7.56
CA VAL A 89 -1.31 19.77 7.93
C VAL A 89 0.08 20.18 8.40
N GLU A 90 0.73 21.16 7.76
CA GLU A 90 2.02 21.68 8.23
C GLU A 90 1.93 22.30 9.62
N GLN A 91 0.88 23.07 9.89
CA GLN A 91 0.66 23.67 11.22
C GLN A 91 0.44 22.59 12.29
N LEU A 92 -0.35 21.57 12.01
CA LEU A 92 -0.58 20.43 12.92
C LEU A 92 0.72 19.68 13.21
N ASN A 93 1.53 19.38 12.19
CA ASN A 93 2.81 18.71 12.35
C ASN A 93 3.80 19.56 13.17
N ALA A 94 3.86 20.85 12.93
CA ALA A 94 4.71 21.76 13.70
C ALA A 94 4.27 21.84 15.16
N ALA A 95 2.98 21.86 15.45
CA ALA A 95 2.43 21.88 16.80
C ALA A 95 2.65 20.57 17.56
N SER A 96 2.65 19.43 16.86
CA SER A 96 2.85 18.10 17.44
C SER A 96 4.31 17.75 17.71
N GLY A 97 5.28 18.58 17.27
CA GLY A 97 6.72 18.27 17.36
C GLY A 97 7.11 17.02 16.54
N GLY A 98 6.22 16.56 15.67
CA GLY A 98 6.40 15.35 14.89
C GLY A 98 7.26 15.61 13.65
N MET A 99 8.25 14.75 13.42
CA MET A 99 8.88 14.58 12.11
C MET A 99 7.90 13.85 11.19
N GLY A 100 6.90 14.58 10.70
CA GLY A 100 5.96 14.05 9.73
C GLY A 100 6.69 13.67 8.44
N MET A 101 6.64 12.39 8.06
CA MET A 101 7.12 11.96 6.76
C MET A 101 6.21 12.59 5.70
N LYS A 102 6.79 13.42 4.83
CA LYS A 102 6.05 14.02 3.71
C LYS A 102 6.08 13.04 2.54
N MET A 103 4.92 12.60 2.10
CA MET A 103 4.80 11.77 0.91
C MET A 103 4.09 12.55 -0.19
N TYR A 104 4.70 12.58 -1.38
CA TYR A 104 4.13 13.18 -2.57
C TYR A 104 3.82 12.10 -3.59
N LEU A 105 2.57 12.02 -4.02
CA LEU A 105 2.15 11.10 -5.08
C LEU A 105 2.06 11.89 -6.39
N VAL A 106 2.88 11.49 -7.35
CA VAL A 106 2.89 12.08 -8.70
C VAL A 106 2.32 11.04 -9.67
N THR A 107 1.28 11.41 -10.40
CA THR A 107 0.67 10.53 -11.42
C THR A 107 1.17 10.89 -12.81
N SER A 108 1.47 9.89 -13.62
CA SER A 108 1.85 10.02 -15.02
C SER A 108 0.88 9.26 -15.93
N THR A 109 0.86 9.60 -17.20
CA THR A 109 -0.09 9.02 -18.18
C THR A 109 0.41 7.67 -18.71
N THR A 110 1.74 7.44 -18.74
CA THR A 110 2.34 6.21 -19.24
C THR A 110 3.52 5.76 -18.36
N LYS A 111 3.92 4.50 -18.49
CA LYS A 111 5.04 3.91 -17.72
C LYS A 111 6.38 4.61 -18.05
N GLU A 112 6.60 4.96 -19.31
CA GLU A 112 7.80 5.65 -19.77
C GLU A 112 7.90 7.07 -19.19
N THR A 113 6.80 7.78 -19.17
CA THR A 113 6.73 9.12 -18.56
C THR A 113 6.89 9.08 -17.04
N SER A 114 6.51 7.97 -16.38
CA SER A 114 6.71 7.78 -14.94
C SER A 114 8.19 7.73 -14.57
N SER A 115 9.00 6.95 -15.31
CA SER A 115 10.44 6.86 -15.09
C SER A 115 11.16 8.17 -15.39
N ALA A 116 10.76 8.87 -16.45
CA ALA A 116 11.30 10.19 -16.76
C ALA A 116 10.94 11.23 -15.69
N ALA A 117 9.69 11.22 -15.21
CA ALA A 117 9.23 12.11 -14.14
C ALA A 117 9.99 11.85 -12.82
N LYS A 118 10.27 10.58 -12.49
CA LYS A 118 11.10 10.21 -11.33
C LYS A 118 12.46 10.89 -11.40
N GLY A 119 13.18 10.78 -12.53
CA GLY A 119 14.51 11.40 -12.69
C GLY A 119 14.47 12.93 -12.53
N VAL A 120 13.41 13.59 -13.01
CA VAL A 120 13.24 15.04 -12.81
C VAL A 120 12.98 15.36 -11.33
N VAL A 121 12.11 14.60 -10.66
CA VAL A 121 11.81 14.79 -9.23
C VAL A 121 13.06 14.55 -8.38
N GLU A 122 13.81 13.48 -8.62
CA GLU A 122 15.07 13.19 -7.91
C GLU A 122 16.09 14.31 -8.09
N SER A 123 16.24 14.84 -9.30
CA SER A 123 17.17 15.96 -9.55
C SER A 123 16.75 17.23 -8.83
N LEU A 124 15.45 17.51 -8.72
CA LEU A 124 14.93 18.64 -7.97
C LEU A 124 15.13 18.46 -6.47
N LEU A 125 14.83 17.27 -5.94
CA LEU A 125 15.01 16.96 -4.52
C LEU A 125 16.48 17.02 -4.12
N PHE A 126 17.37 16.50 -4.98
CA PHE A 126 18.82 16.60 -4.73
C PHE A 126 19.30 18.06 -4.71
N ARG A 127 18.76 18.93 -5.57
CA ARG A 127 19.08 20.35 -5.54
C ARG A 127 18.63 21.05 -4.24
N ILE A 128 17.54 20.58 -3.64
CA ILE A 128 16.97 21.15 -2.40
C ILE A 128 17.70 20.63 -1.17
N TYR A 129 17.85 19.32 -1.07
CA TYR A 129 18.36 18.67 0.16
C TYR A 129 19.85 18.45 0.13
N GLN A 130 20.49 18.36 -1.06
CA GLN A 130 21.91 18.06 -1.28
C GLN A 130 22.40 16.77 -0.56
N ASP A 131 21.47 15.88 -0.27
CA ASP A 131 21.70 14.58 0.39
C ASP A 131 20.74 13.55 -0.22
N GLU A 132 21.28 12.50 -0.82
CA GLU A 132 20.51 11.40 -1.44
C GLU A 132 19.72 10.57 -0.42
N ASN A 133 20.14 10.57 0.86
CA ASN A 133 19.46 9.85 1.92
C ASN A 133 18.28 10.63 2.54
N ALA A 134 18.13 11.91 2.20
CA ALA A 134 17.07 12.77 2.73
C ALA A 134 15.69 12.51 2.08
N TYR A 135 15.64 11.77 0.97
CA TYR A 135 14.40 11.47 0.26
C TYR A 135 14.44 10.08 -0.38
N MET A 136 13.28 9.53 -0.66
CA MET A 136 13.11 8.31 -1.44
C MET A 136 12.09 8.56 -2.54
N ALA A 137 12.45 8.30 -3.78
CA ALA A 137 11.52 8.34 -4.91
C ALA A 137 11.40 6.92 -5.50
N MET A 138 10.18 6.43 -5.61
CA MET A 138 9.90 5.09 -6.11
C MET A 138 8.73 5.14 -7.09
N THR A 139 8.84 4.42 -8.19
CA THR A 139 7.73 4.24 -9.12
C THR A 139 6.91 3.00 -8.74
N SER A 140 5.63 2.97 -9.14
CA SER A 140 4.80 1.76 -8.97
C SER A 140 5.38 0.54 -9.69
N ALA A 141 6.10 0.74 -10.79
CA ALA A 141 6.77 -0.34 -11.50
C ALA A 141 7.91 -0.93 -10.68
N GLU A 142 8.76 -0.09 -10.06
CA GLU A 142 9.83 -0.55 -9.17
C GLU A 142 9.30 -1.29 -7.94
N MET A 143 8.17 -0.82 -7.40
CA MET A 143 7.50 -1.52 -6.29
C MET A 143 7.00 -2.91 -6.71
N MET A 144 6.43 -3.05 -7.91
CA MET A 144 6.04 -4.35 -8.47
C MET A 144 7.26 -5.25 -8.69
N ASP A 145 8.34 -4.73 -9.26
CA ASP A 145 9.59 -5.49 -9.49
C ASP A 145 10.20 -5.99 -8.15
N MET A 146 10.11 -5.18 -7.08
CA MET A 146 10.50 -5.62 -5.74
C MET A 146 9.62 -6.77 -5.22
N MET A 147 8.29 -6.66 -5.40
CA MET A 147 7.37 -7.73 -5.01
C MET A 147 7.62 -9.01 -5.80
N ASP A 148 7.83 -8.91 -7.12
CA ASP A 148 8.15 -10.07 -7.97
C ASP A 148 9.47 -10.71 -7.56
N SER A 149 10.47 -9.93 -7.22
CA SER A 149 11.75 -10.42 -6.69
C SER A 149 11.57 -11.17 -5.37
N MET A 150 10.77 -10.63 -4.46
CA MET A 150 10.45 -11.27 -3.17
C MET A 150 9.70 -12.59 -3.38
N LEU A 151 8.70 -12.62 -4.27
CA LEU A 151 7.98 -13.83 -4.64
C LEU A 151 8.92 -14.86 -5.29
N GLY A 152 9.85 -14.42 -6.14
CA GLY A 152 10.87 -15.27 -6.76
C GLY A 152 11.75 -15.97 -5.72
N VAL A 153 12.18 -15.26 -4.68
CA VAL A 153 12.93 -15.86 -3.56
C VAL A 153 12.10 -16.90 -2.81
N LEU A 154 10.82 -16.58 -2.49
CA LEU A 154 9.92 -17.52 -1.82
C LEU A 154 9.69 -18.78 -2.65
N MET A 155 9.46 -18.63 -3.96
CA MET A 155 9.29 -19.75 -4.89
C MET A 155 10.55 -20.63 -4.96
N THR A 156 11.72 -20.01 -4.96
CA THR A 156 13.00 -20.75 -4.95
C THR A 156 13.14 -21.59 -3.69
N ILE A 157 12.82 -21.04 -2.52
CA ILE A 157 12.84 -21.77 -1.25
C ILE A 157 11.87 -22.95 -1.28
N LEU A 158 10.64 -22.74 -1.77
CA LEU A 158 9.64 -23.81 -1.88
C LEU A 158 10.08 -24.92 -2.82
N VAL A 159 10.69 -24.58 -3.97
CA VAL A 159 11.24 -25.58 -4.93
C VAL A 159 12.36 -26.38 -4.29
N VAL A 160 13.26 -25.76 -3.54
CA VAL A 160 14.35 -26.45 -2.83
C VAL A 160 13.79 -27.43 -1.80
N ILE A 161 12.82 -27.01 -0.99
CA ILE A 161 12.17 -27.89 0.01
C ILE A 161 11.46 -29.07 -0.68
N ALA A 162 10.73 -28.79 -1.76
CA ALA A 162 10.06 -29.83 -2.53
C ALA A 162 11.05 -30.85 -3.14
N ALA A 163 12.17 -30.35 -3.68
CA ALA A 163 13.23 -31.22 -4.22
C ALA A 163 13.85 -32.12 -3.16
N ILE A 164 14.16 -31.59 -1.99
CA ILE A 164 14.68 -32.37 -0.84
C ILE A 164 13.65 -33.43 -0.42
N SER A 165 12.39 -33.05 -0.30
CA SER A 165 11.31 -33.97 0.07
C SER A 165 11.16 -35.11 -0.94
N LEU A 166 11.25 -34.81 -2.23
CA LEU A 166 11.19 -35.77 -3.32
C LEU A 166 12.36 -36.76 -3.26
N VAL A 167 13.58 -36.27 -3.02
CA VAL A 167 14.78 -37.14 -2.88
C VAL A 167 14.63 -38.05 -1.69
N VAL A 168 14.23 -37.54 -0.53
CA VAL A 168 14.04 -38.34 0.68
C VAL A 168 12.93 -39.41 0.50
N GLY A 169 11.81 -39.00 -0.10
CA GLY A 169 10.71 -39.92 -0.44
C GLY A 169 11.13 -40.97 -1.45
N GLY A 170 11.90 -40.60 -2.47
CA GLY A 170 12.45 -41.52 -3.48
C GLY A 170 13.39 -42.60 -2.85
N ILE A 171 14.27 -42.20 -1.96
CA ILE A 171 15.15 -43.12 -1.20
C ILE A 171 14.33 -44.05 -0.34
N GLY A 172 13.26 -43.56 0.31
CA GLY A 172 12.35 -44.39 1.11
C GLY A 172 11.66 -45.48 0.28
N ILE A 173 11.12 -45.11 -0.89
CA ILE A 173 10.49 -46.07 -1.82
C ILE A 173 11.52 -47.05 -2.36
N MET A 174 12.71 -46.63 -2.71
CA MET A 174 13.78 -47.48 -3.18
C MET A 174 14.17 -48.53 -2.15
N ASN A 175 14.28 -48.18 -0.87
CA ASN A 175 14.60 -49.11 0.20
C ASN A 175 13.52 -50.20 0.38
N ILE A 176 12.23 -49.81 0.32
CA ILE A 176 11.11 -50.74 0.40
C ILE A 176 11.11 -51.69 -0.79
N MET A 177 11.33 -51.19 -1.99
CA MET A 177 11.39 -51.96 -3.22
C MET A 177 12.56 -52.96 -3.18
N LEU A 178 13.75 -52.56 -2.72
CA LEU A 178 14.91 -53.42 -2.59
C LEU A 178 14.66 -54.60 -1.64
N VAL A 179 14.04 -54.31 -0.47
CA VAL A 179 13.68 -55.38 0.48
C VAL A 179 12.67 -56.35 -0.15
N SER A 180 11.61 -55.84 -0.76
CA SER A 180 10.57 -56.65 -1.40
C SER A 180 11.13 -57.55 -2.53
N VAL A 181 12.02 -57.00 -3.36
CA VAL A 181 12.65 -57.77 -4.46
C VAL A 181 13.58 -58.83 -3.92
N THR A 182 14.38 -58.55 -2.89
CA THR A 182 15.28 -59.53 -2.28
C THR A 182 14.52 -60.67 -1.59
N GLU A 183 13.41 -60.40 -0.89
CA GLU A 183 12.54 -61.40 -0.32
C GLU A 183 11.91 -62.30 -1.38
N ARG A 184 11.38 -61.74 -2.47
CA ARG A 184 10.81 -62.51 -3.59
C ARG A 184 11.82 -63.38 -4.29
N THR A 185 13.04 -62.87 -4.48
CA THR A 185 14.14 -63.62 -5.12
C THR A 185 14.57 -64.79 -4.25
N ARG A 186 14.58 -64.62 -2.93
CA ARG A 186 14.87 -65.70 -1.96
C ARG A 186 13.78 -66.76 -1.95
N GLU A 187 12.50 -66.38 -1.99
CA GLU A 187 11.38 -67.38 -2.07
C GLU A 187 11.46 -68.23 -3.34
N ILE A 188 11.78 -67.64 -4.48
CA ILE A 188 11.92 -68.36 -5.75
C ILE A 188 13.14 -69.27 -5.73
N GLY A 189 14.25 -68.83 -5.10
CA GLY A 189 15.48 -69.65 -4.95
C GLY A 189 15.33 -70.85 -4.04
N ILE A 190 14.43 -70.87 -3.05
CA ILE A 190 14.18 -71.97 -2.11
C ILE A 190 13.22 -72.99 -2.71
N ARG A 191 12.43 -72.64 -3.73
CA ARG A 191 11.49 -73.56 -4.40
C ARG A 191 12.08 -74.39 -5.52
N LYS A 192 13.39 -74.30 -5.78
CA LYS A 192 14.14 -75.14 -6.72
C LYS A 192 14.94 -76.18 -5.94
#